data_51b1f9f7ff322466a9e37e86835513a5
#
_entry.id   51b1f9f7ff322466a9e37e86835513a5
#
_cell.length_a   1.000
_cell.length_b   1.000
_cell.length_c   1.000
_cell.angle_alpha   90.00
_cell.angle_beta   90.00
_cell.angle_gamma   90.00
#
_symmetry.space_group_name_H-M   'P 1'
#
loop_
_entity.id
_entity.type
_entity.pdbx_description
1 polymer ?
#
loop_
_entity_poly.entity_id
_entity_poly.type
_entity_poly.pdbx_seq_one_letter_code
_entity_poly.pdbx_strand_id
1 'polypeptide(L)'
;AAQSYHNSGGMILRSPGREGGEMKSQDERVLSLIAERGEKTIPFYRSLIIWKDLYTTWGNEVDWFYGGRGILAFTNELWTSSNLYKSAGSPSQEQEAEFIKYVLMGDGIVPWKEYEHPIYGAIEIGGEKKEWGRVPPSFLLEEELHRNMAFTLYHADMMPLLEISEVKVEKLGDGLFKIWVTIENQRLIPSRTAQDVDHHISSPDVVSVEGDDLRVLSGGQVTDQYFKRVQAVKRRPERVELDTIEGMSAARVQFVVEGKGQFTVTVDSAKAGLLRKSQLLP
;
A
#
# COMPACT_ATOMS: atom_id res chain seq x y z
N ALA A 1 -2.85 -2.50 -2.91
CA ALA A 1 -3.26 -1.92 -1.61
C ALA A 1 -4.48 -2.63 -1.07
N ALA A 2 -4.57 -2.77 0.24
CA ALA A 2 -5.74 -3.25 0.95
C ALA A 2 -5.93 -2.45 2.24
N GLN A 3 -7.19 -2.17 2.58
CA GLN A 3 -7.56 -1.41 3.76
C GLN A 3 -8.78 -2.05 4.40
N SER A 4 -8.73 -2.25 5.70
CA SER A 4 -9.86 -2.69 6.50
C SER A 4 -10.10 -1.78 7.70
N TYR A 5 -11.23 -1.94 8.33
CA TYR A 5 -11.65 -1.15 9.47
C TYR A 5 -12.11 -2.05 10.61
N HIS A 6 -11.65 -1.70 11.78
CA HIS A 6 -12.03 -2.31 13.05
C HIS A 6 -12.36 -1.21 14.07
N ASN A 7 -12.69 -1.53 15.29
CA ASN A 7 -12.85 -0.57 16.37
C ASN A 7 -12.47 -1.20 17.72
N SER A 8 -11.88 -0.46 18.58
CA SER A 8 -11.62 0.98 18.59
C SER A 8 -10.21 1.27 19.13
N GLY A 9 -9.78 2.52 19.04
CA GLY A 9 -8.55 2.93 19.70
C GLY A 9 -7.77 4.03 18.97
N GLY A 10 -8.17 4.42 17.75
CA GLY A 10 -7.47 5.44 16.97
C GLY A 10 -6.08 4.98 16.55
N MET A 11 -6.01 3.86 15.85
CA MET A 11 -4.75 3.25 15.42
C MET A 11 -4.77 2.90 13.93
N ILE A 12 -3.60 2.95 13.31
CA ILE A 12 -3.34 2.46 11.96
C ILE A 12 -2.43 1.24 12.11
N LEU A 13 -3.03 0.06 12.10
CA LEU A 13 -2.35 -1.21 12.33
C LEU A 13 -1.72 -1.74 11.05
N ARG A 14 -0.51 -2.28 11.16
CA ARG A 14 0.24 -2.89 10.07
C ARG A 14 1.00 -4.13 10.51
N SER A 15 1.31 -4.97 9.54
CA SER A 15 2.14 -6.18 9.73
C SER A 15 3.52 -5.87 10.32
N PRO A 16 4.19 -6.85 10.98
CA PRO A 16 3.69 -8.19 11.23
C PRO A 16 2.85 -8.30 12.50
N GLY A 17 1.98 -9.33 12.56
CA GLY A 17 1.13 -9.61 13.72
C GLY A 17 1.82 -10.44 14.82
N ARG A 18 3.00 -11.01 14.54
CA ARG A 18 3.75 -11.83 15.49
C ARG A 18 5.24 -11.52 15.47
N GLU A 19 5.94 -11.76 16.57
CA GLU A 19 7.40 -11.71 16.62
C GLU A 19 8.01 -12.73 15.65
N GLY A 20 9.04 -12.31 14.93
CA GLY A 20 9.63 -13.11 13.85
C GLY A 20 8.75 -13.27 12.61
N GLY A 21 7.65 -12.53 12.50
CA GLY A 21 6.91 -12.37 11.25
C GLY A 21 7.82 -11.68 10.23
N GLU A 22 7.95 -12.28 9.04
CA GLU A 22 8.81 -11.72 8.01
C GLU A 22 8.11 -10.53 7.35
N MET A 23 8.79 -9.38 7.34
CA MET A 23 8.50 -8.25 6.47
C MET A 23 9.80 -7.79 5.84
N LYS A 24 9.81 -7.71 4.51
CA LYS A 24 10.99 -7.25 3.78
C LYS A 24 11.22 -5.75 4.05
N SER A 25 12.46 -5.38 4.30
CA SER A 25 12.81 -4.01 4.71
C SER A 25 12.43 -2.94 3.67
N GLN A 26 12.46 -3.29 2.38
CA GLN A 26 12.01 -2.40 1.30
C GLN A 26 10.50 -2.13 1.42
N ASP A 27 9.72 -3.19 1.63
CA ASP A 27 8.26 -3.12 1.76
C ASP A 27 7.84 -2.40 3.04
N GLU A 28 8.55 -2.66 4.17
CA GLU A 28 8.32 -1.97 5.43
C GLU A 28 8.56 -0.46 5.32
N ARG A 29 9.60 -0.05 4.57
CA ARG A 29 9.87 1.36 4.33
C ARG A 29 8.70 2.05 3.61
N VAL A 30 8.19 1.43 2.55
CA VAL A 30 7.04 1.95 1.79
C VAL A 30 5.81 2.03 2.67
N LEU A 31 5.53 0.97 3.42
CA LEU A 31 4.38 0.90 4.32
C LEU A 31 4.45 1.96 5.42
N SER A 32 5.64 2.19 5.99
CA SER A 32 5.89 3.23 6.99
C SER A 32 5.65 4.64 6.45
N LEU A 33 6.12 4.95 5.24
CA LEU A 33 5.89 6.26 4.61
C LEU A 33 4.41 6.54 4.36
N ILE A 34 3.65 5.52 3.97
CA ILE A 34 2.20 5.63 3.79
C ILE A 34 1.53 5.85 5.16
N ALA A 35 1.93 5.10 6.17
CA ALA A 35 1.40 5.21 7.53
C ALA A 35 1.64 6.58 8.17
N GLU A 36 2.84 7.15 8.00
CA GLU A 36 3.15 8.53 8.45
C GLU A 36 2.20 9.57 7.84
N ARG A 37 1.80 9.37 6.59
CA ARG A 37 0.80 10.23 5.97
C ARG A 37 -0.58 10.02 6.58
N GLY A 38 -0.91 8.76 6.93
CA GLY A 38 -2.13 8.42 7.66
C GLY A 38 -2.23 9.15 8.99
N GLU A 39 -1.18 9.14 9.79
CA GLU A 39 -1.12 9.88 11.08
C GLU A 39 -1.33 11.39 10.91
N LYS A 40 -0.85 11.97 9.82
CA LYS A 40 -1.09 13.39 9.50
C LYS A 40 -2.49 13.67 8.97
N THR A 41 -3.14 12.68 8.36
CA THR A 41 -4.49 12.79 7.80
C THR A 41 -5.55 12.58 8.87
N ILE A 42 -5.29 11.66 9.81
CA ILE A 42 -6.20 11.32 10.90
C ILE A 42 -5.53 11.73 12.23
N PRO A 43 -5.78 12.94 12.73
CA PRO A 43 -5.14 13.45 13.94
C PRO A 43 -5.32 12.51 15.14
N PHE A 44 -4.25 12.34 15.91
CA PHE A 44 -4.16 11.51 17.11
C PHE A 44 -4.21 10.00 16.88
N TYR A 45 -4.36 9.53 15.65
CA TYR A 45 -4.09 8.14 15.31
C TYR A 45 -2.58 7.89 15.34
N ARG A 46 -2.20 6.67 15.70
CA ARG A 46 -0.82 6.20 15.69
C ARG A 46 -0.68 4.98 14.78
N SER A 47 0.36 4.97 13.99
CA SER A 47 0.75 3.77 13.26
C SER A 47 1.49 2.81 14.17
N LEU A 48 0.99 1.59 14.26
CA LEU A 48 1.51 0.55 15.14
C LEU A 48 1.83 -0.72 14.35
N ILE A 49 2.96 -1.35 14.70
CA ILE A 49 3.24 -2.72 14.31
C ILE A 49 2.55 -3.64 15.30
N ILE A 50 1.63 -4.47 14.83
CA ILE A 50 0.69 -5.22 15.69
C ILE A 50 1.42 -5.97 16.80
N TRP A 51 2.38 -6.86 16.48
CA TRP A 51 3.01 -7.69 17.51
C TRP A 51 3.86 -6.89 18.51
N LYS A 52 4.48 -5.81 18.04
CA LYS A 52 5.46 -5.05 18.82
C LYS A 52 4.81 -4.04 19.73
N ASP A 53 3.78 -3.35 19.20
CA ASP A 53 3.22 -2.16 19.83
C ASP A 53 1.86 -2.42 20.47
N LEU A 54 1.24 -3.58 20.18
CA LEU A 54 -0.08 -3.94 20.67
C LEU A 54 -0.08 -5.34 21.33
N TYR A 55 -0.18 -6.41 20.55
CA TYR A 55 -0.11 -7.80 21.03
C TYR A 55 0.11 -8.77 19.86
N THR A 56 0.56 -9.97 20.17
CA THR A 56 0.73 -11.02 19.15
C THR A 56 -0.62 -11.54 18.66
N THR A 57 -0.79 -11.57 17.34
CA THR A 57 -1.94 -12.18 16.68
C THR A 57 -1.51 -13.21 15.64
N TRP A 58 -2.41 -14.16 15.36
CA TRP A 58 -2.24 -15.17 14.34
C TRP A 58 -3.43 -15.14 13.38
N GLY A 59 -3.14 -15.28 12.07
CA GLY A 59 -4.18 -15.34 11.06
C GLY A 59 -4.93 -14.02 10.83
N ASN A 60 -4.31 -12.89 11.19
CA ASN A 60 -4.87 -11.57 10.88
C ASN A 60 -4.80 -11.29 9.36
N GLU A 61 -5.68 -10.43 8.89
CA GLU A 61 -5.85 -10.16 7.46
C GLU A 61 -4.67 -9.40 6.84
N VAL A 62 -4.03 -8.47 7.58
CA VAL A 62 -2.90 -7.70 7.04
C VAL A 62 -1.69 -8.60 6.77
N ASP A 63 -1.45 -9.61 7.63
CA ASP A 63 -0.41 -10.61 7.39
C ASP A 63 -0.77 -11.53 6.22
N TRP A 64 -2.05 -11.87 6.06
CA TRP A 64 -2.50 -12.66 4.93
C TRP A 64 -2.36 -11.89 3.61
N PHE A 65 -2.75 -10.63 3.57
CA PHE A 65 -2.55 -9.78 2.39
C PHE A 65 -1.07 -9.67 2.03
N TYR A 66 -0.22 -9.40 2.99
CA TYR A 66 1.21 -9.25 2.75
C TYR A 66 1.86 -10.60 2.40
N GLY A 67 1.77 -11.58 3.30
CA GLY A 67 2.46 -12.88 3.17
C GLY A 67 1.95 -13.70 1.98
N GLY A 68 0.63 -13.75 1.78
CA GLY A 68 0.00 -14.59 0.77
C GLY A 68 -0.20 -13.93 -0.59
N ARG A 69 -0.25 -12.59 -0.65
CA ARG A 69 -0.60 -11.85 -1.88
C ARG A 69 0.42 -10.77 -2.25
N GLY A 70 1.44 -10.52 -1.41
CA GLY A 70 2.41 -9.45 -1.62
C GLY A 70 1.75 -8.06 -1.69
N ILE A 71 0.68 -7.85 -0.92
CA ILE A 71 -0.11 -6.61 -0.90
C ILE A 71 0.18 -5.86 0.39
N LEU A 72 0.53 -4.58 0.29
CA LEU A 72 0.64 -3.69 1.43
C LEU A 72 -0.76 -3.37 1.96
N ALA A 73 -0.96 -3.60 3.26
CA ALA A 73 -2.28 -3.51 3.90
C ALA A 73 -2.23 -2.79 5.25
N PHE A 74 -3.33 -2.13 5.59
CA PHE A 74 -3.59 -1.55 6.90
C PHE A 74 -4.95 -1.97 7.42
N THR A 75 -5.07 -1.99 8.76
CA THR A 75 -6.35 -2.02 9.47
C THR A 75 -6.43 -0.77 10.35
N ASN A 76 -7.45 0.06 10.15
CA ASN A 76 -7.68 1.20 11.03
C ASN A 76 -8.61 0.79 12.17
N GLU A 77 -8.13 0.92 13.40
CA GLU A 77 -8.96 0.87 14.61
C GLU A 77 -9.65 2.21 14.80
N LEU A 78 -10.90 2.27 14.34
CA LEU A 78 -11.66 3.51 14.30
C LEU A 78 -11.96 4.05 15.70
N TRP A 79 -12.07 5.37 15.80
CA TRP A 79 -12.50 6.12 16.95
C TRP A 79 -11.56 6.11 18.15
N THR A 80 -11.28 7.28 18.62
CA THR A 80 -10.69 7.55 19.95
C THR A 80 -11.15 8.89 20.48
N SER A 81 -11.52 8.94 21.75
CA SER A 81 -11.83 10.18 22.44
C SER A 81 -10.60 11.09 22.65
N SER A 82 -9.38 10.56 22.47
CA SER A 82 -8.12 11.31 22.52
C SER A 82 -8.09 12.50 21.56
N ASN A 83 -8.84 12.46 20.48
CA ASN A 83 -9.06 13.56 19.55
C ASN A 83 -9.51 14.85 20.26
N LEU A 84 -10.35 14.72 21.27
CA LEU A 84 -10.90 15.86 22.02
C LEU A 84 -9.88 16.46 22.96
N TYR A 85 -8.92 15.68 23.44
CA TYR A 85 -7.89 16.08 24.39
C TYR A 85 -6.56 16.42 23.72
N LYS A 86 -6.49 16.37 22.38
CA LYS A 86 -5.29 16.65 21.58
C LYS A 86 -4.08 15.83 22.03
N SER A 87 -4.30 14.59 22.39
CA SER A 87 -3.27 13.64 22.81
C SER A 87 -3.39 12.32 22.03
N ALA A 88 -2.25 11.69 21.74
CA ALA A 88 -2.22 10.35 21.17
C ALA A 88 -2.21 9.30 22.29
N GLY A 89 -2.90 8.19 22.06
CA GLY A 89 -3.00 7.07 22.99
C GLY A 89 -4.35 7.01 23.71
N SER A 90 -4.43 6.12 24.70
CA SER A 90 -5.65 5.98 25.48
C SER A 90 -5.85 7.19 26.39
N PRO A 91 -7.08 7.70 26.52
CA PRO A 91 -7.39 8.77 27.47
C PRO A 91 -7.20 8.28 28.91
N SER A 92 -6.95 9.22 29.84
CA SER A 92 -6.97 8.91 31.27
C SER A 92 -8.40 8.74 31.75
N GLN A 93 -8.58 8.10 32.92
CA GLN A 93 -9.90 7.97 33.55
C GLN A 93 -10.58 9.34 33.79
N GLU A 94 -9.79 10.37 34.14
CA GLU A 94 -10.29 11.72 34.31
C GLU A 94 -10.82 12.29 32.99
N GLN A 95 -10.07 12.10 31.90
CA GLN A 95 -10.47 12.52 30.56
C GLN A 95 -11.74 11.79 30.09
N GLU A 96 -11.86 10.50 30.38
CA GLU A 96 -13.07 9.74 30.07
C GLU A 96 -14.27 10.26 30.86
N ALA A 97 -14.10 10.53 32.15
CA ALA A 97 -15.16 11.11 32.97
C ALA A 97 -15.56 12.52 32.49
N GLU A 98 -14.62 13.34 32.07
CA GLU A 98 -14.89 14.65 31.47
C GLU A 98 -15.62 14.53 30.14
N PHE A 99 -15.22 13.56 29.29
CA PHE A 99 -15.92 13.28 28.04
C PHE A 99 -17.39 12.91 28.29
N ILE A 100 -17.65 11.99 29.21
CA ILE A 100 -19.00 11.58 29.59
C ILE A 100 -19.80 12.78 30.10
N LYS A 101 -19.19 13.57 31.00
CA LYS A 101 -19.88 14.70 31.66
C LYS A 101 -20.20 15.85 30.71
N TYR A 102 -19.21 16.28 29.92
CA TYR A 102 -19.30 17.53 29.14
C TYR A 102 -19.64 17.31 27.67
N VAL A 103 -19.19 16.22 27.07
CA VAL A 103 -19.45 15.94 25.66
C VAL A 103 -20.73 15.14 25.47
N LEU A 104 -20.92 14.14 26.30
CA LEU A 104 -22.13 13.32 26.26
C LEU A 104 -23.27 13.83 27.15
N MET A 105 -23.07 14.99 27.82
CA MET A 105 -24.07 15.58 28.73
C MET A 105 -24.58 14.60 29.81
N GLY A 106 -23.71 13.70 30.27
CA GLY A 106 -24.01 12.63 31.20
C GLY A 106 -24.66 11.39 30.63
N ASP A 107 -24.98 11.35 29.34
CA ASP A 107 -25.62 10.19 28.68
C ASP A 107 -24.73 8.95 28.62
N GLY A 108 -23.44 9.07 28.91
CA GLY A 108 -22.48 7.96 28.93
C GLY A 108 -22.61 7.00 30.11
N ILE A 109 -23.43 7.30 31.11
CA ILE A 109 -23.56 6.49 32.33
C ILE A 109 -25.03 6.11 32.59
N VAL A 110 -25.24 4.83 32.87
CA VAL A 110 -26.48 4.34 33.48
C VAL A 110 -26.28 4.32 34.99
N PRO A 111 -27.10 5.05 35.75
CA PRO A 111 -27.02 5.04 37.23
C PRO A 111 -27.15 3.58 37.75
N TRP A 112 -26.32 3.25 38.73
CA TRP A 112 -26.40 1.98 39.43
C TRP A 112 -27.72 1.84 40.14
N LYS A 113 -28.36 0.67 40.01
CA LYS A 113 -29.61 0.34 40.69
C LYS A 113 -29.66 -1.14 41.04
N GLU A 114 -30.37 -1.44 42.14
CA GLU A 114 -30.65 -2.80 42.51
C GLU A 114 -31.52 -3.50 41.43
N TYR A 115 -31.22 -4.75 41.18
CA TYR A 115 -31.91 -5.61 40.23
C TYR A 115 -32.00 -7.05 40.77
N GLU A 116 -33.19 -7.62 40.84
CA GLU A 116 -33.38 -9.03 41.22
C GLU A 116 -33.13 -9.91 39.97
N HIS A 117 -31.98 -10.55 39.93
CA HIS A 117 -31.62 -11.40 38.84
C HIS A 117 -32.16 -12.81 39.06
N PRO A 118 -32.82 -13.49 38.05
CA PRO A 118 -33.51 -14.78 38.24
C PRO A 118 -32.61 -15.93 38.69
N ILE A 119 -31.29 -15.81 38.51
CA ILE A 119 -30.31 -16.86 38.88
C ILE A 119 -29.41 -16.39 40.04
N TYR A 120 -28.98 -15.10 40.07
CA TYR A 120 -27.99 -14.60 41.01
C TYR A 120 -28.59 -13.86 42.20
N GLY A 121 -29.95 -13.72 42.25
CA GLY A 121 -30.62 -12.94 43.30
C GLY A 121 -30.37 -11.42 43.15
N ALA A 122 -30.34 -10.71 44.28
CA ALA A 122 -30.12 -9.26 44.29
C ALA A 122 -28.72 -8.92 43.83
N ILE A 123 -28.63 -8.14 42.78
CA ILE A 123 -27.39 -7.58 42.21
C ILE A 123 -27.57 -6.10 41.92
N GLU A 124 -26.47 -5.39 41.68
CA GLU A 124 -26.50 -4.03 41.13
C GLU A 124 -26.19 -4.06 39.64
N ILE A 125 -26.97 -3.29 38.88
CA ILE A 125 -26.72 -3.05 37.42
C ILE A 125 -26.61 -1.57 37.14
N GLY A 126 -25.65 -1.20 36.28
CA GLY A 126 -25.35 0.17 35.92
C GLY A 126 -23.97 0.28 35.32
N GLY A 127 -23.44 1.52 35.26
CA GLY A 127 -22.10 1.79 34.78
C GLY A 127 -22.05 2.45 33.41
N GLU A 128 -20.90 2.42 32.77
CA GLU A 128 -20.69 3.07 31.48
C GLU A 128 -21.42 2.37 30.34
N LYS A 129 -21.98 3.17 29.43
CA LYS A 129 -22.55 2.68 28.20
C LYS A 129 -21.43 2.27 27.26
N LYS A 130 -21.40 0.98 26.92
CA LYS A 130 -20.34 0.35 26.10
C LYS A 130 -20.17 1.00 24.72
N GLU A 131 -21.22 1.53 24.14
CA GLU A 131 -21.21 2.10 22.80
C GLU A 131 -20.22 3.27 22.63
N TRP A 132 -20.10 4.14 23.64
CA TRP A 132 -19.26 5.33 23.55
C TRP A 132 -17.75 5.05 23.55
N GLY A 133 -17.34 3.91 24.05
CA GLY A 133 -15.96 3.45 23.92
C GLY A 133 -15.65 2.84 22.54
N ARG A 134 -16.69 2.61 21.70
CA ARG A 134 -16.52 1.94 20.41
C ARG A 134 -16.95 2.75 19.20
N VAL A 135 -17.86 3.71 19.39
CA VAL A 135 -18.44 4.52 18.33
C VAL A 135 -18.43 5.97 18.75
N PRO A 136 -18.03 6.92 17.89
CA PRO A 136 -18.13 8.34 18.23
C PRO A 136 -19.58 8.77 18.39
N PRO A 137 -19.83 9.82 19.18
CA PRO A 137 -21.13 10.51 19.16
C PRO A 137 -21.51 10.92 17.74
N SER A 138 -22.79 10.93 17.41
CA SER A 138 -23.29 11.17 16.06
C SER A 138 -22.75 12.47 15.42
N PHE A 139 -22.54 13.51 16.20
CA PHE A 139 -22.00 14.79 15.70
C PHE A 139 -20.49 14.78 15.40
N LEU A 140 -19.75 13.73 15.76
CA LEU A 140 -18.33 13.51 15.42
C LEU A 140 -18.15 12.44 14.35
N LEU A 141 -19.19 11.69 14.02
CA LEU A 141 -19.11 10.53 13.14
C LEU A 141 -18.66 10.90 11.73
N GLU A 142 -19.20 11.98 11.20
CA GLU A 142 -18.93 12.42 9.83
C GLU A 142 -17.44 12.80 9.63
N GLU A 143 -16.86 13.53 10.56
CA GLU A 143 -15.45 13.89 10.54
C GLU A 143 -14.55 12.64 10.66
N GLU A 144 -14.85 11.76 11.58
CA GLU A 144 -14.12 10.51 11.79
C GLU A 144 -14.07 9.65 10.54
N LEU A 145 -15.24 9.43 9.92
CA LEU A 145 -15.34 8.64 8.69
C LEU A 145 -14.67 9.32 7.51
N HIS A 146 -14.82 10.64 7.36
CA HIS A 146 -14.19 11.39 6.28
C HIS A 146 -12.66 11.31 6.30
N ARG A 147 -12.03 11.45 7.46
CA ARG A 147 -10.59 11.38 7.62
C ARG A 147 -10.05 9.98 7.34
N ASN A 148 -10.73 8.95 7.81
CA ASN A 148 -10.38 7.58 7.53
C ASN A 148 -10.52 7.24 6.04
N MET A 149 -11.60 7.70 5.39
CA MET A 149 -11.78 7.59 3.94
C MET A 149 -10.65 8.31 3.18
N ALA A 150 -10.29 9.52 3.57
CA ALA A 150 -9.22 10.28 2.92
C ALA A 150 -7.87 9.53 2.97
N PHE A 151 -7.55 8.87 4.08
CA PHE A 151 -6.36 8.02 4.17
C PHE A 151 -6.47 6.79 3.27
N THR A 152 -7.63 6.15 3.21
CA THR A 152 -7.86 5.02 2.30
C THR A 152 -7.67 5.40 0.84
N LEU A 153 -8.21 6.55 0.42
CA LEU A 153 -8.03 7.05 -0.94
C LEU A 153 -6.56 7.42 -1.23
N TYR A 154 -5.86 8.01 -0.26
CA TYR A 154 -4.43 8.25 -0.39
C TYR A 154 -3.65 6.94 -0.55
N HIS A 155 -3.93 5.92 0.28
CA HIS A 155 -3.29 4.61 0.14
C HIS A 155 -3.57 3.99 -1.24
N ALA A 156 -4.78 4.10 -1.73
CA ALA A 156 -5.14 3.65 -3.08
C ALA A 156 -4.41 4.43 -4.18
N ASP A 157 -4.23 5.75 -4.03
CA ASP A 157 -3.48 6.58 -4.98
C ASP A 157 -1.98 6.24 -5.01
N MET A 158 -1.45 5.61 -3.96
CA MET A 158 -0.05 5.16 -3.91
C MET A 158 0.19 3.84 -4.65
N MET A 159 -0.85 3.17 -5.17
CA MET A 159 -0.68 1.98 -6.02
C MET A 159 0.13 2.29 -7.28
N PRO A 160 0.89 1.33 -7.84
CA PRO A 160 1.79 1.60 -8.95
C PRO A 160 1.07 2.21 -10.15
N LEU A 161 1.59 3.31 -10.64
CA LEU A 161 1.15 4.01 -11.84
C LEU A 161 2.33 4.11 -12.79
N LEU A 162 2.37 3.18 -13.75
CA LEU A 162 3.45 3.09 -14.72
C LEU A 162 3.19 3.97 -15.94
N GLU A 163 4.27 4.52 -16.50
CA GLU A 163 4.26 5.27 -17.75
C GLU A 163 5.49 4.92 -18.60
N ILE A 164 5.32 4.75 -19.91
CA ILE A 164 6.43 4.72 -20.85
C ILE A 164 6.84 6.18 -21.12
N SER A 165 7.71 6.71 -20.25
CA SER A 165 8.08 8.14 -20.30
C SER A 165 8.94 8.47 -21.51
N GLU A 166 9.86 7.58 -21.90
CA GLU A 166 10.75 7.78 -23.04
C GLU A 166 10.89 6.52 -23.89
N VAL A 167 10.85 6.70 -25.21
CA VAL A 167 11.32 5.72 -26.22
C VAL A 167 12.31 6.45 -27.13
N LYS A 168 13.59 6.15 -26.98
CA LYS A 168 14.67 6.76 -27.78
C LYS A 168 15.23 5.75 -28.76
N VAL A 169 15.33 6.14 -30.03
CA VAL A 169 15.94 5.33 -31.11
C VAL A 169 17.28 5.92 -31.52
N GLU A 170 18.30 5.09 -31.57
CA GLU A 170 19.65 5.41 -32.03
C GLU A 170 19.99 4.54 -33.23
N LYS A 171 20.34 5.15 -34.38
CA LYS A 171 20.78 4.42 -35.58
C LYS A 171 22.22 3.93 -35.38
N LEU A 172 22.44 2.61 -35.53
CA LEU A 172 23.76 1.98 -35.43
C LEU A 172 24.36 1.69 -36.79
N GLY A 173 23.53 1.49 -37.82
CA GLY A 173 23.91 1.17 -39.17
C GLY A 173 22.70 1.14 -40.11
N ASP A 174 22.87 0.73 -41.34
CA ASP A 174 21.74 0.62 -42.25
C ASP A 174 20.80 -0.51 -41.84
N GLY A 175 19.55 -0.11 -41.51
CA GLY A 175 18.53 -1.01 -41.00
C GLY A 175 18.78 -1.52 -39.59
N LEU A 176 19.82 -1.06 -38.90
CA LEU A 176 20.17 -1.49 -37.53
C LEU A 176 19.98 -0.36 -36.54
N PHE A 177 19.21 -0.60 -35.48
CA PHE A 177 18.85 0.41 -34.49
C PHE A 177 18.95 -0.13 -33.07
N LYS A 178 19.16 0.79 -32.14
CA LYS A 178 19.06 0.58 -30.71
C LYS A 178 17.86 1.35 -30.17
N ILE A 179 16.97 0.68 -29.46
CA ILE A 179 15.80 1.25 -28.84
C ILE A 179 16.01 1.24 -27.32
N TRP A 180 15.93 2.41 -26.69
CA TRP A 180 15.92 2.60 -25.26
C TRP A 180 14.50 2.88 -24.81
N VAL A 181 14.04 2.18 -23.78
CA VAL A 181 12.74 2.37 -23.19
C VAL A 181 12.92 2.71 -21.71
N THR A 182 12.34 3.82 -21.28
CA THR A 182 12.28 4.21 -19.87
C THR A 182 10.83 4.05 -19.41
N ILE A 183 10.63 3.29 -18.33
CA ILE A 183 9.35 3.07 -17.69
C ILE A 183 9.44 3.66 -16.28
N GLU A 184 8.60 4.64 -15.97
CA GLU A 184 8.54 5.30 -14.69
C GLU A 184 7.37 4.80 -13.86
N ASN A 185 7.59 4.59 -12.57
CA ASN A 185 6.54 4.42 -11.59
C ASN A 185 6.35 5.74 -10.82
N GLN A 186 5.25 6.40 -11.07
CA GLN A 186 4.93 7.71 -10.53
C GLN A 186 4.36 7.66 -9.10
N ARG A 187 4.25 6.47 -8.51
CA ARG A 187 3.67 6.24 -7.20
C ARG A 187 4.63 5.51 -6.28
N LEU A 188 4.31 5.50 -4.99
CA LEU A 188 5.23 5.03 -3.96
C LEU A 188 5.32 3.50 -3.88
N ILE A 189 4.21 2.79 -4.14
CA ILE A 189 4.19 1.33 -4.10
C ILE A 189 4.85 0.78 -5.38
N PRO A 190 5.82 -0.16 -5.26
CA PRO A 190 6.44 -0.79 -6.41
C PRO A 190 5.43 -1.63 -7.21
N SER A 191 5.72 -1.90 -8.48
CA SER A 191 4.88 -2.77 -9.31
C SER A 191 4.74 -4.18 -8.72
N ARG A 192 5.78 -4.66 -8.04
CA ARG A 192 5.77 -5.88 -7.21
C ARG A 192 6.55 -5.60 -5.93
N THR A 193 5.97 -5.96 -4.78
CA THR A 193 6.66 -5.89 -3.48
C THR A 193 7.81 -6.88 -3.43
N ALA A 194 8.77 -6.67 -2.54
CA ALA A 194 9.87 -7.63 -2.35
C ALA A 194 9.35 -9.01 -1.91
N GLN A 195 8.27 -9.04 -1.13
CA GLN A 195 7.56 -10.29 -0.79
C GLN A 195 7.03 -11.00 -2.02
N ASP A 196 6.41 -10.27 -2.93
CA ASP A 196 5.87 -10.81 -4.19
C ASP A 196 6.99 -11.39 -5.08
N VAL A 197 8.11 -10.69 -5.18
CA VAL A 197 9.27 -11.13 -5.98
C VAL A 197 9.89 -12.39 -5.40
N ASP A 198 10.20 -12.41 -4.10
CA ASP A 198 10.88 -13.54 -3.44
C ASP A 198 10.05 -14.82 -3.46
N HIS A 199 8.73 -14.71 -3.32
CA HIS A 199 7.82 -15.85 -3.29
C HIS A 199 7.13 -16.14 -4.63
N HIS A 200 7.47 -15.41 -5.71
CA HIS A 200 6.90 -15.58 -7.04
C HIS A 200 5.36 -15.55 -7.04
N ILE A 201 4.76 -14.63 -6.29
CA ILE A 201 3.30 -14.56 -6.10
C ILE A 201 2.61 -14.13 -7.39
N SER A 202 3.11 -13.08 -8.04
CA SER A 202 2.64 -12.63 -9.36
C SER A 202 3.73 -12.72 -10.41
N SER A 203 3.34 -12.65 -11.69
CA SER A 203 4.29 -12.64 -12.80
C SER A 203 5.14 -11.37 -12.79
N PRO A 204 6.41 -11.44 -13.27
CA PRO A 204 7.23 -10.26 -13.52
C PRO A 204 6.56 -9.28 -14.49
N ASP A 205 6.93 -8.02 -14.41
CA ASP A 205 6.56 -7.04 -15.43
C ASP A 205 7.29 -7.36 -16.74
N VAL A 206 6.60 -7.26 -17.86
CA VAL A 206 7.15 -7.64 -19.16
C VAL A 206 7.22 -6.42 -20.07
N VAL A 207 8.41 -6.12 -20.57
CA VAL A 207 8.60 -5.12 -21.62
C VAL A 207 8.91 -5.83 -22.94
N SER A 208 8.09 -5.59 -23.95
CA SER A 208 8.27 -6.18 -25.27
C SER A 208 8.27 -5.15 -26.39
N VAL A 209 8.91 -5.51 -27.49
CA VAL A 209 8.93 -4.72 -28.73
C VAL A 209 8.54 -5.59 -29.91
N GLU A 210 7.65 -5.09 -30.76
CA GLU A 210 7.16 -5.77 -31.95
C GLU A 210 6.95 -4.79 -33.12
N GLY A 211 7.00 -5.29 -34.35
CA GLY A 211 6.73 -4.55 -35.59
C GLY A 211 6.73 -5.51 -36.78
N ASP A 212 6.00 -5.18 -37.86
CA ASP A 212 5.80 -6.07 -39.01
C ASP A 212 7.12 -6.41 -39.72
N ASP A 213 7.99 -5.44 -39.91
CA ASP A 213 9.32 -5.59 -40.53
C ASP A 213 10.44 -5.40 -39.49
N LEU A 214 10.25 -5.95 -38.26
CA LEU A 214 11.19 -5.80 -37.17
C LEU A 214 11.70 -7.17 -36.70
N ARG A 215 13.02 -7.31 -36.65
CA ARG A 215 13.70 -8.44 -36.03
C ARG A 215 14.50 -7.99 -34.82
N VAL A 216 14.18 -8.52 -33.66
CA VAL A 216 14.91 -8.20 -32.42
C VAL A 216 16.14 -9.11 -32.32
N LEU A 217 17.32 -8.53 -32.25
CA LEU A 217 18.61 -9.20 -32.15
C LEU A 217 19.07 -9.40 -30.72
N SER A 218 18.77 -8.42 -29.86
CA SER A 218 19.11 -8.45 -28.45
C SER A 218 18.13 -7.60 -27.64
N GLY A 219 17.81 -8.02 -26.42
CA GLY A 219 17.05 -7.25 -25.44
C GLY A 219 17.62 -7.48 -24.05
N GLY A 220 17.46 -6.50 -23.17
CA GLY A 220 17.93 -6.64 -21.79
C GLY A 220 17.61 -5.45 -20.92
N GLN A 221 17.66 -5.69 -19.61
CA GLN A 221 17.52 -4.64 -18.60
C GLN A 221 18.81 -3.85 -18.47
N VAL A 222 18.69 -2.52 -18.40
CA VAL A 222 19.82 -1.63 -18.11
C VAL A 222 20.03 -1.61 -16.59
N THR A 223 21.09 -2.26 -16.14
CA THR A 223 21.44 -2.37 -14.71
C THR A 223 22.29 -1.21 -14.21
N ASP A 224 22.98 -0.53 -15.11
CA ASP A 224 23.78 0.65 -14.82
C ASP A 224 23.69 1.64 -15.99
N GLN A 225 23.02 2.75 -15.75
CA GLN A 225 22.82 3.78 -16.78
C GLN A 225 24.11 4.54 -17.10
N TYR A 226 24.94 4.75 -16.11
CA TYR A 226 26.18 5.52 -16.26
C TYR A 226 27.21 4.77 -17.11
N PHE A 227 27.44 3.49 -16.76
CA PHE A 227 28.34 2.63 -17.51
C PHE A 227 27.66 1.88 -18.66
N LYS A 228 26.37 2.14 -18.92
CA LYS A 228 25.59 1.51 -19.99
C LYS A 228 25.62 -0.02 -19.92
N ARG A 229 25.65 -0.58 -18.71
CA ARG A 229 25.62 -2.03 -18.53
C ARG A 229 24.22 -2.56 -18.77
N VAL A 230 24.14 -3.62 -19.59
CA VAL A 230 22.87 -4.28 -19.92
C VAL A 230 22.98 -5.74 -19.56
N GLN A 231 22.02 -6.21 -18.78
CA GLN A 231 21.81 -7.63 -18.53
C GLN A 231 20.94 -8.19 -19.64
N ALA A 232 21.58 -8.78 -20.66
CA ALA A 232 20.88 -9.31 -21.82
C ALA A 232 20.12 -10.60 -21.49
N VAL A 233 18.91 -10.73 -22.06
CA VAL A 233 18.14 -11.98 -21.98
C VAL A 233 18.72 -13.02 -22.94
N LYS A 234 18.78 -14.27 -22.51
CA LYS A 234 19.38 -15.37 -23.29
C LYS A 234 18.44 -15.94 -24.35
N ARG A 235 17.15 -15.82 -24.15
CA ARG A 235 16.09 -16.36 -25.03
C ARG A 235 15.01 -15.31 -25.18
N ARG A 236 14.35 -15.28 -26.36
CA ARG A 236 13.25 -14.32 -26.63
C ARG A 236 13.68 -12.87 -26.41
N PRO A 237 14.66 -12.36 -27.20
CA PRO A 237 15.24 -11.03 -26.98
C PRO A 237 14.20 -9.91 -27.15
N GLU A 238 13.07 -10.18 -27.78
CA GLU A 238 11.94 -9.27 -27.94
C GLU A 238 11.16 -9.04 -26.63
N ARG A 239 11.46 -9.82 -25.56
CA ARG A 239 10.73 -9.83 -24.30
C ARG A 239 11.69 -9.77 -23.12
N VAL A 240 11.68 -8.69 -22.38
CA VAL A 240 12.50 -8.47 -21.18
C VAL A 240 11.60 -8.50 -19.97
N GLU A 241 11.90 -9.38 -19.02
CA GLU A 241 11.22 -9.48 -17.73
C GLU A 241 11.94 -8.59 -16.70
N LEU A 242 11.17 -7.83 -15.94
CA LEU A 242 11.62 -7.00 -14.82
C LEU A 242 11.01 -7.55 -13.53
N ASP A 243 11.84 -7.83 -12.55
CA ASP A 243 11.35 -8.35 -11.26
C ASP A 243 10.40 -7.37 -10.59
N THR A 244 10.72 -6.08 -10.62
CA THR A 244 9.89 -4.99 -10.11
C THR A 244 10.29 -3.66 -10.76
N ILE A 245 9.36 -2.70 -10.76
CA ILE A 245 9.63 -1.29 -11.02
C ILE A 245 9.36 -0.55 -9.72
N GLU A 246 10.44 -0.12 -9.08
CA GLU A 246 10.41 0.53 -7.78
C GLU A 246 9.54 1.79 -7.77
N GLY A 247 8.95 2.08 -6.62
CA GLY A 247 8.15 3.30 -6.46
C GLY A 247 8.97 4.58 -6.59
N MET A 248 8.39 5.63 -7.18
CA MET A 248 9.04 6.93 -7.44
C MET A 248 10.38 6.78 -8.16
N SER A 249 10.46 5.82 -9.08
CA SER A 249 11.70 5.43 -9.78
C SER A 249 11.41 5.02 -11.21
N ALA A 250 12.49 4.68 -11.96
CA ALA A 250 12.40 4.24 -13.34
C ALA A 250 13.21 2.98 -13.60
N ALA A 251 12.63 2.05 -14.33
CA ALA A 251 13.34 0.96 -14.97
C ALA A 251 13.67 1.30 -16.42
N ARG A 252 14.79 0.77 -16.93
CA ARG A 252 15.22 0.97 -18.31
C ARG A 252 15.52 -0.35 -18.99
N VAL A 253 15.05 -0.45 -20.24
CA VAL A 253 15.26 -1.61 -21.08
C VAL A 253 15.87 -1.16 -22.41
N GLN A 254 16.76 -1.98 -22.96
CA GLN A 254 17.38 -1.74 -24.27
C GLN A 254 17.05 -2.90 -25.19
N PHE A 255 16.71 -2.58 -26.44
CA PHE A 255 16.63 -3.53 -27.52
C PHE A 255 17.59 -3.13 -28.66
N VAL A 256 18.17 -4.12 -29.33
CA VAL A 256 18.86 -3.95 -30.61
C VAL A 256 18.01 -4.65 -31.66
N VAL A 257 17.63 -3.90 -32.68
CA VAL A 257 16.69 -4.37 -33.70
C VAL A 257 17.22 -4.13 -35.10
N GLU A 258 16.87 -4.99 -36.01
CA GLU A 258 17.05 -4.87 -37.46
C GLU A 258 15.68 -4.72 -38.11
N GLY A 259 15.51 -3.74 -39.01
CA GLY A 259 14.24 -3.57 -39.69
C GLY A 259 13.96 -2.15 -40.14
N LYS A 260 12.68 -1.86 -40.41
CA LYS A 260 12.16 -0.57 -40.87
C LYS A 260 10.70 -0.42 -40.48
N GLY A 261 10.18 0.81 -40.57
CA GLY A 261 8.76 1.09 -40.36
C GLY A 261 8.39 1.30 -38.91
N GLN A 262 7.16 1.00 -38.58
CA GLN A 262 6.61 1.23 -37.24
C GLN A 262 6.89 0.05 -36.30
N PHE A 263 7.19 0.37 -35.06
CA PHE A 263 7.26 -0.60 -33.97
C PHE A 263 6.41 -0.14 -32.78
N THR A 264 6.03 -1.10 -31.94
CA THR A 264 5.26 -0.87 -30.70
C THR A 264 6.03 -1.44 -29.52
N VAL A 265 6.20 -0.62 -28.50
CA VAL A 265 6.64 -1.06 -27.17
C VAL A 265 5.41 -1.33 -26.32
N THR A 266 5.39 -2.49 -25.69
CA THR A 266 4.34 -2.89 -24.76
C THR A 266 4.95 -3.15 -23.39
N VAL A 267 4.33 -2.62 -22.32
CA VAL A 267 4.63 -2.96 -20.92
C VAL A 267 3.40 -3.65 -20.36
N ASP A 268 3.55 -4.90 -19.95
CA ASP A 268 2.50 -5.71 -19.33
C ASP A 268 2.85 -5.94 -17.85
N SER A 269 2.08 -5.33 -16.96
CA SER A 269 2.27 -5.38 -15.51
C SER A 269 1.04 -5.94 -14.82
N ALA A 270 1.22 -6.97 -14.01
CA ALA A 270 0.11 -7.62 -13.30
C ALA A 270 -0.68 -6.66 -12.39
N LYS A 271 -0.03 -5.61 -11.87
CA LYS A 271 -0.65 -4.66 -10.92
C LYS A 271 -0.87 -3.26 -11.49
N ALA A 272 -0.16 -2.88 -12.55
CA ALA A 272 -0.29 -1.55 -13.17
C ALA A 272 -0.98 -1.58 -14.56
N GLY A 273 -1.30 -2.79 -15.05
CA GLY A 273 -2.01 -2.96 -16.32
C GLY A 273 -1.11 -2.94 -17.55
N LEU A 274 -1.72 -2.68 -18.71
CA LEU A 274 -1.10 -2.77 -20.02
C LEU A 274 -0.87 -1.37 -20.62
N LEU A 275 0.39 -1.07 -20.96
CA LEU A 275 0.78 0.18 -21.62
C LEU A 275 1.31 -0.11 -23.00
N ARG A 276 1.06 0.79 -23.96
CA ARG A 276 1.57 0.70 -25.33
C ARG A 276 2.02 2.04 -25.85
N LYS A 277 3.13 2.06 -26.59
CA LYS A 277 3.65 3.24 -27.26
C LYS A 277 4.24 2.84 -28.61
N SER A 278 3.71 3.39 -29.71
CA SER A 278 4.17 3.13 -31.07
C SER A 278 5.02 4.29 -31.57
N GLN A 279 6.05 3.96 -32.36
CA GLN A 279 6.96 4.92 -32.97
C GLN A 279 7.49 4.40 -34.30
N LEU A 280 7.91 5.31 -35.20
CA LEU A 280 8.62 4.97 -36.44
C LEU A 280 10.12 4.86 -36.20
N LEU A 281 10.75 3.90 -36.84
CA LEU A 281 12.20 3.88 -37.02
C LEU A 281 12.61 5.01 -37.96
N PRO A 282 13.67 5.78 -37.65
CA PRO A 282 14.12 6.91 -38.47
C PRO A 282 14.79 6.50 -39.78
#